data_041d65f39b5d0cc615dae96b3350d57c
#
_entry.id   041d65f39b5d0cc615dae96b3350d57c
#
_cell.length_a   1.000
_cell.length_b   1.000
_cell.length_c   1.000
_cell.angle_alpha   90.00
_cell.angle_beta   90.00
_cell.angle_gamma   90.00
#
_symmetry.space_group_name_H-M   'P 1'
#
loop_
_entity.id
_entity.type
_entity.pdbx_description
1 polymer ?
#
loop_
_entity_poly.entity_id
_entity_poly.type
_entity_poly.pdbx_seq_one_letter_code
_entity_poly.pdbx_strand_id
1 'polypeptide(L)'
;MIKLIIGNKGSGKTKKLIDLVNTCVEKSDGNVVCIEKEPKLTYDVSSKARLLETDTYRVSGCKAFYGFLAGICAGNYDVTDILIDATFKIVGREYQKLVQFFRVERGTGCGFLLHHQL
;
A
#
# COMPACT_ATOMS: atom_id res chain seq x y z
N MET A 1 3.41 -6.95 -13.00
CA MET A 1 3.61 -7.16 -11.56
C MET A 1 3.46 -5.82 -10.82
N ILE A 2 2.74 -5.83 -9.74
CA ILE A 2 2.42 -4.61 -9.00
C ILE A 2 3.53 -4.31 -8.01
N LYS A 3 4.03 -3.08 -8.03
CA LYS A 3 5.04 -2.62 -7.07
C LYS A 3 4.35 -2.31 -5.74
N LEU A 4 4.90 -2.84 -4.66
CA LEU A 4 4.37 -2.63 -3.33
C LEU A 4 5.41 -1.88 -2.49
N ILE A 5 5.05 -0.69 -2.01
CA ILE A 5 5.92 0.13 -1.18
C ILE A 5 5.28 0.25 0.20
N ILE A 6 5.98 -0.26 1.20
CA ILE A 6 5.45 -0.32 2.56
C ILE A 6 6.11 0.76 3.41
N GLY A 7 5.28 1.65 3.95
CA GLY A 7 5.71 2.65 4.91
C GLY A 7 5.83 2.04 6.29
N ASN A 8 6.99 2.21 6.91
CA ASN A 8 7.26 1.73 8.25
C ASN A 8 7.02 2.83 9.28
N LYS A 9 7.02 2.44 10.56
CA LYS A 9 6.90 3.39 11.66
C LYS A 9 8.16 4.25 11.75
N GLY A 10 7.99 5.55 11.98
CA GLY A 10 9.12 6.46 12.21
C GLY A 10 8.84 7.87 11.72
N SER A 11 9.57 8.85 12.26
CA SER A 11 9.41 10.24 11.87
C SER A 11 9.94 10.49 10.45
N GLY A 12 9.28 11.36 9.72
CA GLY A 12 9.66 11.71 8.35
C GLY A 12 9.26 10.72 7.29
N LYS A 13 8.72 9.58 7.67
CA LYS A 13 8.34 8.53 6.71
C LYS A 13 7.12 8.92 5.88
N THR A 14 6.16 9.59 6.51
CA THR A 14 4.94 10.03 5.82
C THR A 14 5.25 10.98 4.68
N LYS A 15 6.15 11.95 4.92
CA LYS A 15 6.54 12.88 3.87
C LYS A 15 7.22 12.16 2.71
N LYS A 16 8.10 11.22 2.99
CA LYS A 16 8.75 10.42 1.95
C LYS A 16 7.73 9.63 1.15
N LEU A 17 6.74 9.08 1.82
CA LEU A 17 5.70 8.32 1.15
C LEU A 17 4.87 9.21 0.22
N ILE A 18 4.50 10.40 0.67
CA ILE A 18 3.76 11.36 -0.14
C ILE A 18 4.54 11.71 -1.41
N ASP A 19 5.83 11.97 -1.26
CA ASP A 19 6.69 12.29 -2.40
C ASP A 19 6.76 11.10 -3.37
N LEU A 20 6.84 9.88 -2.85
CA LEU A 20 6.85 8.68 -3.66
C LEU A 20 5.53 8.48 -4.41
N VAL A 21 4.40 8.69 -3.74
CA VAL A 21 3.09 8.58 -4.39
C VAL A 21 3.01 9.54 -5.57
N ASN A 22 3.39 10.79 -5.34
CA ASN A 22 3.30 11.81 -6.38
C ASN A 22 4.25 11.52 -7.54
N THR A 23 5.43 10.97 -7.25
CA THR A 23 6.37 10.53 -8.28
C THR A 23 5.80 9.36 -9.06
N CYS A 24 5.21 8.39 -8.38
CA CYS A 24 4.61 7.23 -9.05
C CYS A 24 3.47 7.65 -9.96
N VAL A 25 2.65 8.60 -9.53
CA VAL A 25 1.55 9.12 -10.36
C VAL A 25 2.07 9.70 -11.67
N GLU A 26 3.21 10.40 -11.61
CA GLU A 26 3.79 10.99 -12.80
C GLU A 26 4.38 9.96 -13.76
N LYS A 27 4.93 8.87 -13.22
CA LYS A 27 5.66 7.87 -14.02
C LYS A 27 4.82 6.68 -14.44
N SER A 28 3.72 6.40 -13.74
CA SER A 28 2.92 5.22 -14.02
C SER A 28 2.02 5.41 -15.23
N ASP A 29 1.91 4.35 -16.03
CA ASP A 29 0.94 4.30 -17.13
C ASP A 29 -0.42 3.78 -16.67
N GLY A 30 -0.54 3.39 -15.43
CA GLY A 30 -1.77 2.85 -14.87
C GLY A 30 -2.19 3.58 -13.61
N ASN A 31 -2.85 2.86 -12.72
CA ASN A 31 -3.41 3.43 -11.50
C ASN A 31 -2.48 3.24 -10.33
N VAL A 32 -2.32 4.30 -9.55
CA VAL A 32 -1.54 4.30 -8.31
C VAL A 32 -2.51 4.36 -7.15
N VAL A 33 -2.35 3.45 -6.19
CA VAL A 33 -3.18 3.36 -5.00
C VAL A 33 -2.32 3.68 -3.78
N CYS A 34 -2.83 4.55 -2.92
CA CYS A 34 -2.20 4.86 -1.64
C CYS A 34 -3.15 4.44 -0.52
N ILE A 35 -2.64 3.66 0.42
CA ILE A 35 -3.44 3.12 1.52
C ILE A 35 -2.95 3.70 2.84
N GLU A 36 -3.86 4.19 3.65
CA GLU A 36 -3.58 4.66 5.00
C GLU A 36 -4.62 4.10 5.96
N LYS A 37 -4.36 4.21 7.23
CA LYS A 37 -5.30 3.73 8.24
C LYS A 37 -6.49 4.66 8.38
N GLU A 38 -6.22 5.94 8.53
CA GLU A 38 -7.24 6.99 8.69
C GLU A 38 -6.89 8.18 7.80
N PRO A 39 -7.86 9.04 7.45
CA PRO A 39 -7.63 10.09 6.45
C PRO A 39 -6.74 11.22 6.98
N LYS A 40 -5.46 11.16 6.64
CA LYS A 40 -4.48 12.19 6.98
C LYS A 40 -3.78 12.79 5.77
N LEU A 41 -3.72 12.04 4.67
CA LEU A 41 -2.93 12.40 3.49
C LEU A 41 -3.74 13.09 2.40
N THR A 42 -5.03 13.33 2.62
CA THR A 42 -5.97 13.77 1.59
C THR A 42 -5.51 15.00 0.80
N TYR A 43 -4.89 15.95 1.48
CA TYR A 43 -4.50 17.21 0.83
C TYR A 43 -3.09 17.20 0.25
N ASP A 44 -2.29 16.21 0.60
CA ASP A 44 -0.88 16.18 0.20
C ASP A 44 -0.62 15.22 -0.94
N VAL A 45 -1.51 14.27 -1.15
CA VAL A 45 -1.39 13.26 -2.20
C VAL A 45 -2.13 13.72 -3.45
N SER A 46 -1.52 13.52 -4.61
CA SER A 46 -2.14 13.86 -5.89
C SER A 46 -3.53 13.23 -6.02
N SER A 47 -4.49 14.01 -6.52
CA SER A 47 -5.85 13.52 -6.76
C SER A 47 -5.91 12.41 -7.81
N LYS A 48 -4.84 12.22 -8.58
CA LYS A 48 -4.75 11.12 -9.55
C LYS A 48 -4.47 9.79 -8.89
N ALA A 49 -3.97 9.78 -7.65
CA ALA A 49 -3.82 8.55 -6.89
C ALA A 49 -5.13 8.22 -6.20
N ARG A 50 -5.47 6.93 -6.16
CA ARG A 50 -6.63 6.48 -5.39
C ARG A 50 -6.20 6.34 -3.93
N LEU A 51 -6.80 7.13 -3.06
CA LEU A 51 -6.50 7.10 -1.64
C LEU A 51 -7.56 6.29 -0.90
N LEU A 52 -7.14 5.25 -0.21
CA LEU A 52 -8.02 4.34 0.52
C LEU A 52 -7.65 4.30 1.99
N GLU A 53 -8.64 4.33 2.86
CA GLU A 53 -8.45 4.26 4.31
C GLU A 53 -8.94 2.90 4.82
N THR A 54 -8.06 2.16 5.50
CA THR A 54 -8.41 0.83 5.98
C THR A 54 -9.50 0.86 7.07
N ASP A 55 -9.53 1.92 7.88
CA ASP A 55 -10.57 2.05 8.91
C ASP A 55 -11.97 2.13 8.30
N THR A 56 -12.11 2.78 7.15
CA THR A 56 -13.39 2.89 6.46
C THR A 56 -13.98 1.51 6.12
N TYR A 57 -13.12 0.57 5.79
CA TYR A 57 -13.54 -0.77 5.39
C TYR A 57 -13.32 -1.81 6.49
N ARG A 58 -13.00 -1.35 7.70
CA ARG A 58 -12.79 -2.20 8.88
C ARG A 58 -11.73 -3.28 8.66
N VAL A 59 -10.67 -2.90 7.98
CA VAL A 59 -9.55 -3.80 7.69
C VAL A 59 -8.51 -3.67 8.79
N SER A 60 -8.21 -4.78 9.45
CA SER A 60 -7.11 -4.86 10.43
C SER A 60 -6.55 -6.27 10.46
N GLY A 61 -5.26 -6.36 10.78
CA GLY A 61 -4.56 -7.64 10.83
C GLY A 61 -4.06 -8.10 9.47
N CYS A 62 -3.15 -9.06 9.49
CA CYS A 62 -2.42 -9.50 8.32
C CYS A 62 -3.32 -10.11 7.24
N LYS A 63 -4.19 -11.04 7.63
CA LYS A 63 -5.06 -11.73 6.67
C LYS A 63 -6.06 -10.80 6.02
N ALA A 64 -6.71 -9.96 6.82
CA ALA A 64 -7.68 -9.01 6.30
C ALA A 64 -7.00 -8.02 5.36
N PHE A 65 -5.82 -7.55 5.73
CA PHE A 65 -5.08 -6.60 4.91
C PHE A 65 -4.64 -7.22 3.59
N TYR A 66 -4.13 -8.45 3.62
CA TYR A 66 -3.77 -9.12 2.38
C TYR A 66 -4.99 -9.30 1.47
N GLY A 67 -6.11 -9.72 2.04
CA GLY A 67 -7.35 -9.86 1.27
C GLY A 67 -7.81 -8.55 0.65
N PHE A 68 -7.62 -7.45 1.38
CA PHE A 68 -7.93 -6.12 0.89
C PHE A 68 -7.06 -5.76 -0.33
N LEU A 69 -5.76 -6.00 -0.23
CA LEU A 69 -4.84 -5.76 -1.35
C LEU A 69 -5.18 -6.65 -2.54
N ALA A 70 -5.45 -7.92 -2.29
CA ALA A 70 -5.82 -8.84 -3.35
C ALA A 70 -7.11 -8.40 -4.04
N GLY A 71 -8.07 -7.92 -3.26
CA GLY A 71 -9.33 -7.42 -3.81
C GLY A 71 -9.15 -6.18 -4.67
N ILE A 72 -8.26 -5.28 -4.28
CA ILE A 72 -7.93 -4.11 -5.09
C ILE A 72 -7.39 -4.54 -6.45
N CYS A 73 -6.48 -5.50 -6.46
CA CYS A 73 -5.88 -6.00 -7.69
C CYS A 73 -6.89 -6.75 -8.56
N ALA A 74 -7.75 -7.54 -7.93
CA ALA A 74 -8.76 -8.29 -8.65
C ALA A 74 -9.80 -7.37 -9.29
N GLY A 75 -10.10 -6.26 -8.62
CA GLY A 75 -11.09 -5.31 -9.10
C GLY A 75 -10.57 -4.22 -10.02
N ASN A 76 -9.25 -4.08 -10.14
CA ASN A 76 -8.64 -3.03 -10.95
C ASN A 76 -7.42 -3.55 -11.68
N TYR A 77 -7.61 -3.88 -12.93
CA TYR A 77 -6.59 -4.47 -13.78
C TYR A 77 -5.39 -3.53 -14.02
N ASP A 78 -5.61 -2.23 -13.93
CA ASP A 78 -4.60 -1.23 -14.31
C ASP A 78 -3.72 -0.75 -13.15
N VAL A 79 -3.84 -1.35 -11.97
CA VAL A 79 -3.01 -0.95 -10.82
C VAL A 79 -1.55 -1.33 -11.09
N THR A 80 -0.67 -0.36 -10.95
CA THR A 80 0.78 -0.55 -11.12
C THR A 80 1.55 -0.44 -9.81
N ASP A 81 1.11 0.44 -8.93
CA ASP A 81 1.81 0.73 -7.68
C ASP A 81 0.82 0.83 -6.54
N ILE A 82 1.17 0.21 -5.41
CA ILE A 82 0.42 0.34 -4.16
C ILE A 82 1.40 0.79 -3.08
N LEU A 83 1.12 1.94 -2.50
CA LEU A 83 1.92 2.50 -1.42
C LEU A 83 1.10 2.49 -0.14
N ILE A 84 1.71 2.05 0.95
CA ILE A 84 0.99 1.84 2.22
C ILE A 84 1.65 2.66 3.32
N ASP A 85 0.92 3.62 3.86
CA ASP A 85 1.41 4.44 4.97
C ASP A 85 1.10 3.76 6.29
N ALA A 86 2.08 3.82 7.21
CA ALA A 86 1.91 3.32 8.57
C ALA A 86 1.39 1.89 8.64
N THR A 87 1.96 1.00 7.84
CA THR A 87 1.57 -0.41 7.79
C THR A 87 1.51 -1.03 9.17
N PHE A 88 2.44 -0.67 10.05
CA PHE A 88 2.47 -1.17 11.43
C PHE A 88 1.16 -0.89 12.17
N LYS A 89 0.56 0.27 11.95
CA LYS A 89 -0.70 0.62 12.61
C LYS A 89 -1.87 -0.21 12.10
N ILE A 90 -1.79 -0.69 10.88
CA ILE A 90 -2.85 -1.49 10.26
C ILE A 90 -2.77 -2.95 10.72
N VAL A 91 -1.57 -3.53 10.68
CA VAL A 91 -1.39 -4.95 10.98
C VAL A 91 -0.78 -5.22 12.35
N GLY A 92 -0.26 -4.20 13.03
CA GLY A 92 0.25 -4.32 14.40
C GLY A 92 1.36 -5.35 14.53
N ARG A 93 1.15 -6.30 15.45
CA ARG A 93 2.15 -7.33 15.74
C ARG A 93 2.46 -8.22 14.56
N GLU A 94 1.61 -8.24 13.56
CA GLU A 94 1.75 -9.09 12.39
C GLU A 94 2.57 -8.45 11.27
N TYR A 95 3.20 -7.32 11.54
CA TYR A 95 3.95 -6.59 10.53
C TYR A 95 5.02 -7.46 9.84
N GLN A 96 5.84 -8.14 10.63
CA GLN A 96 6.89 -9.00 10.08
C GLN A 96 6.30 -10.19 9.33
N LYS A 97 5.20 -10.72 9.82
CA LYS A 97 4.49 -11.81 9.16
C LYS A 97 3.98 -11.36 7.79
N LEU A 98 3.45 -10.14 7.71
CA LEU A 98 2.97 -9.58 6.45
C LEU A 98 4.12 -9.42 5.45
N VAL A 99 5.24 -8.87 5.88
CA VAL A 99 6.41 -8.70 5.02
C VAL A 99 6.90 -10.05 4.49
N GLN A 100 6.99 -11.06 5.37
CA GLN A 100 7.38 -12.40 4.96
C GLN A 100 6.37 -13.01 3.99
N PHE A 101 5.09 -12.78 4.23
CA PHE A 101 4.03 -13.28 3.37
C PHE A 101 4.20 -12.79 1.94
N PHE A 102 4.45 -11.50 1.76
CA PHE A 102 4.67 -10.94 0.42
C PHE A 102 5.91 -11.51 -0.25
N ARG A 103 6.97 -11.76 0.51
CA ARG A 103 8.20 -12.33 -0.04
C ARG A 103 8.00 -13.76 -0.51
N VAL A 104 7.24 -14.54 0.26
CA VAL A 104 6.96 -15.95 -0.08
C VAL A 104 6.01 -16.05 -1.25
N GLU A 105 4.97 -15.21 -1.28
CA GLU A 105 3.88 -15.31 -2.24
C GLU A 105 4.11 -14.53 -3.53
N ARG A 106 5.21 -13.81 -3.65
CA ARG A 106 5.43 -12.92 -4.80
C ARG A 106 5.42 -13.62 -6.15
N GLY A 107 5.67 -14.91 -6.20
CA GLY A 107 5.66 -15.68 -7.42
C GLY A 107 4.31 -16.33 -7.71
N THR A 108 3.31 -16.11 -6.88
CA THR A 108 2.00 -16.74 -6.97
C THR A 108 0.91 -15.69 -6.78
N GLY A 109 -0.31 -16.08 -7.04
CA GLY A 109 -1.48 -15.27 -6.72
C GLY A 109 -1.49 -13.90 -7.38
N CYS A 110 -1.51 -12.84 -6.58
CA CYS A 110 -1.79 -11.48 -7.07
C CYS A 110 -0.63 -10.79 -7.77
N GLY A 111 0.56 -11.37 -7.77
CA GLY A 111 1.69 -10.79 -8.47
C GLY A 111 2.26 -9.54 -7.81
N PHE A 112 2.24 -9.47 -6.49
CA PHE A 112 2.88 -8.38 -5.76
C PHE A 112 4.39 -8.54 -5.77
N LEU A 113 5.11 -7.44 -5.94
CA LEU A 113 6.54 -7.36 -5.77
C LEU A 113 6.85 -6.33 -4.68
N LEU A 114 7.41 -6.78 -3.56
CA LEU A 114 7.84 -5.86 -2.52
C LEU A 114 9.04 -5.09 -3.04
N HIS A 115 8.80 -3.84 -3.43
CA HIS A 115 9.81 -3.02 -4.09
C HIS A 115 10.65 -2.25 -3.09
N HIS A 116 10.03 -1.70 -2.06
CA HIS A 116 10.71 -0.84 -1.11
C HIS A 116 10.02 -0.89 0.24
N GLN A 117 10.83 -0.84 1.30
CA GLN A 117 10.35 -0.78 2.67
C GLN A 117 11.00 0.42 3.36
N LEU A 118 10.18 1.40 3.66
CA LEU A 118 10.65 2.63 4.31
C LEU A 118 10.92 2.44 5.80
#